data_fc4787f67dad08c0c98e10580541d712
#
_entry.id   fc4787f67dad08c0c98e10580541d712
#
_cell.length_a   1.000
_cell.length_b   1.000
_cell.length_c   1.000
_cell.angle_alpha   90.00
_cell.angle_beta   90.00
_cell.angle_gamma   90.00
#
_symmetry.space_group_name_H-M   'P 1'
#
loop_
_entity.id
_entity.type
_entity.pdbx_description
1 polymer ?
#
loop_
_entity_poly.entity_id
_entity_poly.type
_entity_poly.pdbx_seq_one_letter_code
_entity_poly.pdbx_strand_id
1 'polypeptide(L)'
;MKLNELSPAAGSTKEAYRKGRGSGSGNGKTAGRGHKGQKARSGGGTRIGFEGGQMPLTRRIPKRGFNNIFAKPLEIINLTALNKFEDGDIVTAEALLAKGILSKCEYGYKVLGNGNVTKKVTVQAAAFSQSAKDAIEAAGGKAEVI
;
A
#
# COMPACT_ATOMS: atom_id res chain seq x y z
N MET A 1 4.76 -17.24 29.26
CA MET A 1 3.75 -16.20 29.01
C MET A 1 2.46 -16.62 29.68
N LYS A 2 1.94 -15.83 30.60
CA LYS A 2 0.66 -16.11 31.27
C LYS A 2 -0.48 -15.45 30.49
N LEU A 3 -1.71 -15.98 30.58
CA LEU A 3 -2.87 -15.45 29.86
C LEU A 3 -3.18 -13.98 30.22
N ASN A 4 -2.90 -13.57 31.43
CA ASN A 4 -3.09 -12.19 31.90
C ASN A 4 -2.02 -11.20 31.38
N GLU A 5 -0.94 -11.70 30.77
CA GLU A 5 0.12 -10.87 30.18
C GLU A 5 -0.14 -10.60 28.69
N LEU A 6 -1.14 -11.26 28.09
CA LEU A 6 -1.51 -11.05 26.68
C LEU A 6 -2.14 -9.68 26.53
N SER A 7 -1.53 -8.85 25.74
CA SER A 7 -2.02 -7.53 25.33
C SER A 7 -1.90 -7.35 23.82
N PRO A 8 -2.85 -6.63 23.19
CA PRO A 8 -2.72 -6.32 21.77
C PRO A 8 -1.47 -5.48 21.52
N ALA A 9 -0.92 -5.57 20.31
CA ALA A 9 0.21 -4.74 19.91
C ALA A 9 -0.10 -3.25 20.09
N ALA A 10 0.89 -2.47 20.48
CA ALA A 10 0.74 -1.03 20.70
C ALA A 10 0.18 -0.35 19.44
N GLY A 11 -0.91 0.42 19.58
CA GLY A 11 -1.59 1.10 18.49
C GLY A 11 -2.59 0.25 17.68
N SER A 12 -2.73 -1.06 17.98
CA SER A 12 -3.73 -1.92 17.30
C SER A 12 -5.14 -1.70 17.82
N THR A 13 -5.30 -1.20 19.04
CA THR A 13 -6.60 -0.87 19.63
C THR A 13 -6.76 0.64 19.75
N LYS A 14 -7.97 1.13 19.46
CA LYS A 14 -8.35 2.52 19.65
C LYS A 14 -9.53 2.58 20.61
N GLU A 15 -9.60 3.63 21.42
CA GLU A 15 -10.77 3.90 22.25
C GLU A 15 -12.03 4.05 21.39
N ALA A 16 -13.12 3.41 21.83
CA ALA A 16 -14.39 3.46 21.12
C ALA A 16 -15.03 4.84 21.27
N TYR A 17 -15.00 5.64 20.20
CA TYR A 17 -15.64 6.95 20.16
C TYR A 17 -17.10 6.84 19.73
N ARG A 18 -18.00 6.76 20.71
CA ARG A 18 -19.46 6.64 20.47
C ARG A 18 -20.14 7.99 20.54
N LYS A 19 -20.81 8.37 19.45
CA LYS A 19 -21.59 9.61 19.36
C LYS A 19 -23.04 9.42 19.86
N GLY A 20 -23.66 10.49 20.34
CA GLY A 20 -25.05 10.46 20.79
C GLY A 20 -25.28 9.64 22.07
N ARG A 21 -24.32 9.59 22.99
CA ARG A 21 -24.39 8.83 24.24
C ARG A 21 -24.20 9.73 25.48
N GLY A 22 -25.07 10.71 25.62
CA GLY A 22 -25.11 11.62 26.77
C GLY A 22 -24.30 12.90 26.53
N SER A 23 -24.67 13.95 27.32
CA SER A 23 -24.06 15.28 27.22
C SER A 23 -22.62 15.31 27.71
N GLY A 24 -22.26 14.47 28.69
CA GLY A 24 -20.91 14.41 29.26
C GLY A 24 -19.83 14.03 28.28
N SER A 25 -20.18 13.34 27.18
CA SER A 25 -19.22 12.99 26.10
C SER A 25 -18.88 14.16 25.17
N GLY A 26 -19.53 15.32 25.28
CA GLY A 26 -19.44 16.44 24.35
C GLY A 26 -20.16 16.21 23.01
N ASN A 27 -20.57 14.99 22.70
CA ASN A 27 -21.24 14.60 21.46
C ASN A 27 -22.64 14.05 21.66
N GLY A 28 -23.35 14.51 22.72
CA GLY A 28 -24.66 14.00 23.09
C GLY A 28 -25.77 14.40 22.14
N LYS A 29 -26.15 15.68 22.16
CA LYS A 29 -27.34 16.21 21.49
C LYS A 29 -27.31 16.10 19.97
N THR A 30 -26.27 16.59 19.35
CA THR A 30 -26.16 16.68 17.88
C THR A 30 -25.18 15.66 17.28
N ALA A 31 -24.55 14.85 18.11
CA ALA A 31 -23.58 13.82 17.70
C ALA A 31 -22.44 14.33 16.81
N GLY A 32 -22.06 15.60 16.96
CA GLY A 32 -21.04 16.25 16.16
C GLY A 32 -21.47 16.67 14.75
N ARG A 33 -22.79 16.60 14.42
CA ARG A 33 -23.33 16.98 13.11
C ARG A 33 -23.80 18.43 13.02
N GLY A 34 -23.82 19.15 14.15
CA GLY A 34 -24.39 20.50 14.23
C GLY A 34 -25.94 20.47 14.26
N HIS A 35 -26.57 21.62 14.00
CA HIS A 35 -28.02 21.72 14.12
C HIS A 35 -28.75 21.31 12.83
N LYS A 36 -28.88 22.19 11.87
CA LYS A 36 -29.60 21.97 10.60
C LYS A 36 -28.64 21.86 9.43
N GLY A 37 -29.11 21.29 8.33
CA GLY A 37 -28.37 21.20 7.09
C GLY A 37 -28.38 19.80 6.47
N GLN A 38 -28.02 19.71 5.23
CA GLN A 38 -28.04 18.47 4.44
C GLN A 38 -27.17 17.38 5.06
N LYS A 39 -25.99 17.74 5.58
CA LYS A 39 -25.04 16.77 6.19
C LYS A 39 -25.47 16.30 7.59
N ALA A 40 -26.44 16.97 8.23
CA ALA A 40 -26.93 16.59 9.55
C ALA A 40 -28.00 15.49 9.51
N ARG A 41 -28.58 15.17 8.36
CA ARG A 41 -29.64 14.17 8.19
C ARG A 41 -29.07 12.76 8.03
N SER A 42 -29.91 11.76 8.29
CA SER A 42 -29.60 10.36 7.96
C SER A 42 -29.43 10.22 6.44
N GLY A 43 -28.37 9.56 5.99
CA GLY A 43 -28.05 9.44 4.57
C GLY A 43 -27.68 10.75 3.89
N GLY A 44 -27.65 11.87 4.64
CA GLY A 44 -27.34 13.19 4.10
C GLY A 44 -25.89 13.30 3.66
N GLY A 45 -25.68 13.93 2.52
CA GLY A 45 -24.37 14.22 1.95
C GLY A 45 -24.49 14.56 0.48
N THR A 46 -23.44 15.14 -0.05
CA THR A 46 -23.30 15.35 -1.49
C THR A 46 -22.40 14.27 -2.07
N ARG A 47 -22.65 13.86 -3.31
CA ARG A 47 -21.75 12.96 -4.04
C ARG A 47 -20.35 13.55 -4.13
N ILE A 48 -19.34 12.71 -4.23
CA ILE A 48 -17.95 13.11 -4.41
C ILE A 48 -17.82 13.94 -5.69
N GLY A 49 -17.13 15.08 -5.63
CA GLY A 49 -16.94 15.99 -6.75
C GLY A 49 -18.14 16.86 -7.12
N PHE A 50 -19.16 16.95 -6.23
CA PHE A 50 -20.27 17.89 -6.44
C PHE A 50 -19.82 19.33 -6.13
N GLU A 51 -20.02 20.25 -7.07
CA GLU A 51 -19.57 21.64 -7.03
C GLU A 51 -20.77 22.62 -6.99
N GLY A 52 -21.77 22.34 -6.15
CA GLY A 52 -22.89 23.26 -5.92
C GLY A 52 -23.80 23.52 -7.15
N GLY A 53 -23.80 22.63 -8.13
CA GLY A 53 -24.55 22.81 -9.40
C GLY A 53 -23.69 23.25 -10.58
N GLN A 54 -22.48 23.75 -10.34
CA GLN A 54 -21.47 23.97 -11.37
C GLN A 54 -21.01 22.62 -11.96
N MET A 55 -20.68 22.61 -13.26
CA MET A 55 -20.14 21.39 -13.92
C MET A 55 -18.84 20.95 -13.21
N PRO A 56 -18.78 19.71 -12.70
CA PRO A 56 -17.60 19.21 -12.00
C PRO A 56 -16.32 19.30 -12.84
N LEU A 57 -15.19 19.55 -12.20
CA LEU A 57 -13.89 19.70 -12.86
C LEU A 57 -13.57 18.52 -13.78
N THR A 58 -13.86 17.30 -13.32
CA THR A 58 -13.64 16.07 -14.10
C THR A 58 -14.39 16.04 -15.43
N ARG A 59 -15.50 16.76 -15.55
CA ARG A 59 -16.28 16.89 -16.79
C ARG A 59 -15.87 18.09 -17.65
N ARG A 60 -15.22 19.08 -17.06
CA ARG A 60 -14.69 20.25 -17.78
C ARG A 60 -13.37 19.99 -18.47
N ILE A 61 -12.55 19.11 -17.88
CA ILE A 61 -11.23 18.76 -18.42
C ILE A 61 -11.41 17.86 -19.65
N PRO A 62 -10.69 18.11 -20.77
CA PRO A 62 -10.70 17.22 -21.92
C PRO A 62 -10.24 15.81 -21.56
N LYS A 63 -10.87 14.80 -22.12
CA LYS A 63 -10.42 13.40 -21.99
C LYS A 63 -9.10 13.23 -22.70
N ARG A 64 -8.17 12.55 -22.06
CA ARG A 64 -6.84 12.26 -22.63
C ARG A 64 -6.39 10.85 -22.29
N GLY A 65 -5.48 10.34 -23.11
CA GLY A 65 -4.86 9.03 -22.91
C GLY A 65 -5.76 7.87 -23.36
N PHE A 66 -5.22 6.68 -23.27
CA PHE A 66 -5.89 5.42 -23.54
C PHE A 66 -5.29 4.32 -22.64
N ASN A 67 -6.04 3.27 -22.40
CA ASN A 67 -5.54 2.09 -21.72
C ASN A 67 -5.06 1.06 -22.75
N ASN A 68 -3.79 0.67 -22.67
CA ASN A 68 -3.27 -0.42 -23.48
C ASN A 68 -3.74 -1.75 -22.86
N ILE A 69 -4.67 -2.44 -23.53
CA ILE A 69 -5.21 -3.73 -23.08
C ILE A 69 -4.18 -4.88 -23.19
N PHE A 70 -3.14 -4.70 -23.97
CA PHE A 70 -2.04 -5.67 -24.13
C PHE A 70 -0.84 -5.38 -23.23
N ALA A 71 -0.99 -4.45 -22.28
CA ALA A 71 0.09 -4.14 -21.32
C ALA A 71 0.41 -5.38 -20.47
N LYS A 72 1.70 -5.66 -20.32
CA LYS A 72 2.23 -6.70 -19.43
C LYS A 72 2.93 -6.01 -18.25
N PRO A 73 2.21 -5.59 -17.21
CA PRO A 73 2.81 -4.92 -16.07
C PRO A 73 3.68 -5.90 -15.29
N LEU A 74 4.91 -5.48 -14.99
CA LEU A 74 5.78 -6.19 -14.06
C LEU A 74 5.46 -5.75 -12.64
N GLU A 75 5.43 -6.71 -11.72
CA GLU A 75 5.33 -6.40 -10.29
C GLU A 75 6.63 -5.73 -9.81
N ILE A 76 6.53 -4.80 -8.87
CA ILE A 76 7.67 -4.02 -8.41
C ILE A 76 8.07 -4.47 -7.01
N ILE A 77 9.36 -4.74 -6.81
CA ILE A 77 9.94 -4.94 -5.49
C ILE A 77 11.12 -3.99 -5.26
N ASN A 78 11.32 -3.60 -4.01
CA ASN A 78 12.43 -2.75 -3.59
C ASN A 78 13.54 -3.59 -2.95
N LEU A 79 14.76 -3.04 -2.91
CA LEU A 79 15.92 -3.71 -2.30
C LEU A 79 15.70 -4.11 -0.84
N THR A 80 14.93 -3.32 -0.07
CA THR A 80 14.59 -3.65 1.33
C THR A 80 13.89 -4.99 1.48
N ALA A 81 13.13 -5.44 0.47
CA ALA A 81 12.44 -6.71 0.51
C ALA A 81 13.40 -7.91 0.44
N LEU A 82 14.56 -7.73 -0.18
CA LEU A 82 15.59 -8.77 -0.31
C LEU A 82 16.24 -9.12 1.03
N ASN A 83 16.22 -8.22 2.00
CA ASN A 83 16.76 -8.49 3.34
C ASN A 83 15.96 -9.55 4.14
N LYS A 84 14.79 -9.96 3.65
CA LYS A 84 14.01 -11.07 4.21
C LYS A 84 14.54 -12.45 3.81
N PHE A 85 15.52 -12.50 2.92
CA PHE A 85 16.19 -13.72 2.47
C PHE A 85 17.48 -13.94 3.26
N GLU A 86 17.99 -15.15 3.23
CA GLU A 86 19.27 -15.49 3.83
C GLU A 86 20.42 -15.34 2.82
N ASP A 87 21.65 -15.29 3.33
CA ASP A 87 22.81 -15.19 2.48
C ASP A 87 22.98 -16.45 1.63
N GLY A 88 23.11 -16.28 0.31
CA GLY A 88 23.22 -17.37 -0.65
C GLY A 88 21.89 -17.82 -1.26
N ASP A 89 20.75 -17.31 -0.79
CA ASP A 89 19.44 -17.66 -1.36
C ASP A 89 19.31 -17.20 -2.82
N ILE A 90 18.55 -18.02 -3.58
CA ILE A 90 18.12 -17.66 -4.94
C ILE A 90 16.71 -17.07 -4.83
N VAL A 91 16.58 -15.81 -5.18
CA VAL A 91 15.32 -15.08 -5.16
C VAL A 91 14.60 -15.24 -6.48
N THR A 92 13.61 -16.13 -6.51
CA THR A 92 12.72 -16.36 -7.65
C THR A 92 11.35 -15.76 -7.39
N ALA A 93 10.49 -15.68 -8.41
CA ALA A 93 9.10 -15.24 -8.25
C ALA A 93 8.33 -16.12 -7.23
N GLU A 94 8.56 -17.42 -7.26
CA GLU A 94 7.93 -18.38 -6.33
C GLU A 94 8.37 -18.15 -4.88
N ALA A 95 9.67 -17.92 -4.64
CA ALA A 95 10.19 -17.61 -3.33
C ALA A 95 9.63 -16.31 -2.75
N LEU A 96 9.40 -15.30 -3.60
CA LEU A 96 8.77 -14.03 -3.22
C LEU A 96 7.29 -14.19 -2.86
N LEU A 97 6.56 -15.04 -3.58
CA LEU A 97 5.16 -15.38 -3.27
C LEU A 97 5.08 -16.18 -1.97
N ALA A 98 5.95 -17.19 -1.78
CA ALA A 98 6.00 -18.01 -0.57
C ALA A 98 6.28 -17.18 0.70
N LYS A 99 7.17 -16.17 0.60
CA LYS A 99 7.47 -15.24 1.70
C LYS A 99 6.44 -14.09 1.83
N GLY A 100 5.40 -14.05 1.00
CA GLY A 100 4.35 -13.04 1.03
C GLY A 100 4.84 -11.61 0.70
N ILE A 101 5.92 -11.48 -0.05
CA ILE A 101 6.46 -10.20 -0.53
C ILE A 101 5.66 -9.73 -1.74
N LEU A 102 5.30 -10.65 -2.61
CA LEU A 102 4.38 -10.45 -3.71
C LEU A 102 3.06 -11.18 -3.44
N SER A 103 1.95 -10.59 -3.84
CA SER A 103 0.63 -11.22 -3.80
C SER A 103 0.29 -11.96 -5.09
N LYS A 104 0.86 -11.53 -6.20
CA LYS A 104 0.72 -12.13 -7.54
C LYS A 104 1.96 -11.85 -8.38
N CYS A 105 2.20 -12.66 -9.39
CA CYS A 105 3.27 -12.46 -10.36
C CYS A 105 2.89 -13.13 -11.69
N GLU A 106 2.21 -12.40 -12.57
CA GLU A 106 1.76 -12.94 -13.87
C GLU A 106 2.81 -12.83 -14.97
N TYR A 107 3.46 -11.67 -15.05
CA TYR A 107 4.41 -11.34 -16.12
C TYR A 107 5.85 -11.16 -15.62
N GLY A 108 6.13 -11.59 -14.39
CA GLY A 108 7.41 -11.40 -13.75
C GLY A 108 7.46 -10.14 -12.88
N TYR A 109 8.65 -9.88 -12.34
CA TYR A 109 8.85 -8.74 -11.45
C TYR A 109 10.10 -7.94 -11.83
N LYS A 110 10.11 -6.68 -11.40
CA LYS A 110 11.21 -5.75 -11.57
C LYS A 110 11.74 -5.29 -10.22
N VAL A 111 13.06 -5.29 -10.07
CA VAL A 111 13.73 -4.80 -8.86
C VAL A 111 14.11 -3.34 -9.02
N LEU A 112 13.68 -2.51 -8.05
CA LEU A 112 14.01 -1.08 -7.98
C LEU A 112 14.96 -0.79 -6.83
N GLY A 113 15.83 0.21 -7.04
CA GLY A 113 16.93 0.59 -6.15
C GLY A 113 16.52 1.37 -4.89
N ASN A 114 15.29 1.19 -4.38
CA ASN A 114 14.88 1.87 -3.16
C ASN A 114 15.27 1.05 -1.92
N GLY A 115 16.00 1.68 -1.02
CA GLY A 115 16.54 1.07 0.20
C GLY A 115 17.93 0.45 -0.01
N ASN A 116 18.41 -0.22 1.03
CA ASN A 116 19.72 -0.89 1.03
C ASN A 116 19.55 -2.40 1.15
N VAL A 117 20.37 -3.15 0.43
CA VAL A 117 20.51 -4.59 0.59
C VAL A 117 21.77 -4.88 1.41
N THR A 118 21.64 -5.73 2.42
CA THR A 118 22.74 -6.15 3.30
C THR A 118 23.11 -7.62 3.11
N LYS A 119 22.31 -8.34 2.35
CA LYS A 119 22.42 -9.78 2.13
C LYS A 119 22.99 -10.09 0.77
N LYS A 120 23.80 -11.16 0.71
CA LYS A 120 24.36 -11.68 -0.55
C LYS A 120 23.35 -12.66 -1.16
N VAL A 121 22.53 -12.17 -2.07
CA VAL A 121 21.49 -12.97 -2.73
C VAL A 121 21.66 -13.00 -4.23
N THR A 122 21.27 -14.11 -4.87
CA THR A 122 21.16 -14.20 -6.32
C THR A 122 19.72 -13.93 -6.72
N VAL A 123 19.47 -12.84 -7.46
CA VAL A 123 18.12 -12.40 -7.80
C VAL A 123 17.85 -12.69 -9.27
N GLN A 124 16.80 -13.48 -9.55
CA GLN A 124 16.36 -13.86 -10.89
C GLN A 124 15.06 -13.10 -11.23
N ALA A 125 15.15 -11.99 -11.96
CA ALA A 125 14.03 -11.12 -12.27
C ALA A 125 13.92 -10.78 -13.75
N ALA A 126 12.71 -10.41 -14.21
CA ALA A 126 12.47 -9.98 -15.58
C ALA A 126 13.18 -8.65 -15.93
N ALA A 127 13.40 -7.77 -14.94
CA ALA A 127 14.11 -6.52 -15.14
C ALA A 127 14.70 -5.97 -13.83
N PHE A 128 15.72 -5.12 -13.96
CA PHE A 128 16.32 -4.36 -12.86
C PHE A 128 16.42 -2.88 -13.24
N SER A 129 16.37 -2.00 -12.25
CA SER A 129 16.89 -0.65 -12.45
C SER A 129 18.42 -0.66 -12.33
N GLN A 130 19.11 0.28 -12.96
CA GLN A 130 20.57 0.35 -12.88
C GLN A 130 21.05 0.43 -11.43
N SER A 131 20.47 1.34 -10.65
CA SER A 131 20.79 1.48 -9.23
C SER A 131 20.53 0.23 -8.38
N ALA A 132 19.53 -0.59 -8.75
CA ALA A 132 19.29 -1.86 -8.06
C ALA A 132 20.37 -2.89 -8.38
N LYS A 133 20.78 -2.96 -9.65
CA LYS A 133 21.85 -3.85 -10.09
C LYS A 133 23.16 -3.54 -9.39
N ASP A 134 23.55 -2.26 -9.42
CA ASP A 134 24.79 -1.79 -8.79
C ASP A 134 24.79 -2.07 -7.27
N ALA A 135 23.65 -1.88 -6.59
CA ALA A 135 23.53 -2.15 -5.16
C ALA A 135 23.56 -3.64 -4.80
N ILE A 136 22.99 -4.52 -5.62
CA ILE A 136 23.07 -5.98 -5.43
C ILE A 136 24.50 -6.47 -5.64
N GLU A 137 25.17 -6.02 -6.69
CA GLU A 137 26.56 -6.36 -6.98
C GLU A 137 27.52 -5.82 -5.91
N ALA A 138 27.31 -4.60 -5.41
CA ALA A 138 28.06 -4.02 -4.30
C ALA A 138 27.93 -4.80 -2.99
N ALA A 139 26.75 -5.41 -2.75
CA ALA A 139 26.53 -6.30 -1.60
C ALA A 139 27.14 -7.71 -1.79
N GLY A 140 27.73 -7.99 -2.97
CA GLY A 140 28.32 -9.29 -3.32
C GLY A 140 27.29 -10.33 -3.80
N GLY A 141 26.10 -9.90 -4.16
CA GLY A 141 25.06 -10.71 -4.80
C GLY A 141 25.21 -10.75 -6.32
N LYS A 142 24.26 -11.43 -6.99
CA LYS A 142 24.15 -11.48 -8.45
C LYS A 142 22.77 -11.06 -8.91
N ALA A 143 22.69 -10.32 -10.02
CA ALA A 143 21.47 -9.94 -10.70
C ALA A 143 21.37 -10.66 -12.04
N GLU A 144 20.47 -11.61 -12.18
CA GLU A 144 20.23 -12.40 -13.37
C GLU A 144 18.90 -12.02 -14.01
N VAL A 145 18.89 -11.71 -15.30
CA VAL A 145 17.68 -11.40 -16.07
C VAL A 145 17.18 -12.68 -16.72
N ILE A 146 15.90 -12.99 -16.50
CA ILE A 146 15.21 -14.18 -17.04
C ILE A 146 14.31 -13.79 -18.21
#